data_6f080940d2302780c7f31db3148f49ea
#
_entry.id   6f080940d2302780c7f31db3148f49ea
#
_cell.length_a   1.000
_cell.length_b   1.000
_cell.length_c   1.000
_cell.angle_alpha   90.00
_cell.angle_beta   90.00
_cell.angle_gamma   90.00
#
_symmetry.space_group_name_H-M   'P 1'
#
loop_
_entity.id
_entity.type
_entity.pdbx_description
1 polymer ?
#
loop_
_entity_poly.entity_id
_entity_poly.type
_entity_poly.pdbx_seq_one_letter_code
_entity_poly.pdbx_strand_id
1 'polypeptide(L)'
;MTKNTFISRLLSFLSPRPCPICGLRIETGPSVICASCDMRLPRTGYAADPYENQMAKLYWGRIPIEKAAAFMFYHAGDDACNIIYDMKYHDHPDFCFAMGKLMAKEFGAVGFFDDIDIIMP
;
A
#
# COMPACT_ATOMS: atom_id res chain seq x y z
N MET A 1 -20.41 15.31 17.23
CA MET A 1 -19.66 14.54 16.19
C MET A 1 -19.27 13.13 16.62
N THR A 2 -19.94 12.50 17.56
CA THR A 2 -19.57 11.20 18.15
C THR A 2 -20.57 10.06 17.89
N LYS A 3 -21.58 10.27 17.06
CA LYS A 3 -22.62 9.24 16.80
C LYS A 3 -22.29 8.27 15.65
N ASN A 4 -21.34 8.60 14.78
CA ASN A 4 -21.01 7.75 13.61
C ASN A 4 -20.06 6.58 13.90
N THR A 5 -19.30 6.64 15.00
CA THR A 5 -18.28 5.62 15.30
C THR A 5 -18.89 4.31 15.82
N PHE A 6 -20.01 4.38 16.55
CA PHE A 6 -20.65 3.19 17.10
C PHE A 6 -21.43 2.44 16.03
N ILE A 7 -22.15 3.18 15.16
CA ILE A 7 -22.93 2.61 14.06
C ILE A 7 -22.00 2.01 13.00
N SER A 8 -20.87 2.67 12.70
CA SER A 8 -19.90 2.12 11.75
C SER A 8 -19.22 0.85 12.29
N ARG A 9 -18.98 0.77 13.59
CA ARG A 9 -18.49 -0.46 14.24
C ARG A 9 -19.52 -1.58 14.22
N LEU A 10 -20.80 -1.25 14.41
CA LEU A 10 -21.88 -2.23 14.36
C LEU A 10 -22.11 -2.73 12.93
N LEU A 11 -22.06 -1.85 11.95
CA LEU A 11 -22.19 -2.19 10.52
C LEU A 11 -21.00 -3.01 10.02
N SER A 12 -19.79 -2.76 10.51
CA SER A 12 -18.61 -3.56 10.14
C SER A 12 -18.63 -4.96 10.76
N PHE A 13 -19.40 -5.17 11.82
CA PHE A 13 -19.69 -6.51 12.34
C PHE A 13 -20.61 -7.31 11.41
N LEU A 14 -21.51 -6.61 10.72
CA LEU A 14 -22.51 -7.22 9.82
C LEU A 14 -22.00 -7.40 8.38
N SER A 15 -20.96 -6.66 7.98
CA SER A 15 -20.36 -6.77 6.64
C SER A 15 -18.85 -6.96 6.74
N PRO A 16 -18.39 -8.19 6.94
CA PRO A 16 -16.95 -8.48 6.98
C PRO A 16 -16.35 -8.23 5.60
N ARG A 17 -15.27 -7.43 5.57
CA ARG A 17 -14.47 -7.25 4.35
C ARG A 17 -13.52 -8.43 4.22
N PRO A 18 -13.54 -9.17 3.11
CA PRO A 18 -12.57 -10.22 2.86
C PRO A 18 -11.21 -9.60 2.51
N CYS A 19 -10.15 -10.26 2.92
CA CYS A 19 -8.81 -9.89 2.48
C CYS A 19 -8.67 -10.18 0.97
N PRO A 20 -8.27 -9.21 0.14
CA PRO A 20 -8.16 -9.41 -1.31
C PRO A 20 -7.08 -10.42 -1.70
N ILE A 21 -6.14 -10.72 -0.81
CA ILE A 21 -5.08 -11.69 -1.08
C ILE A 21 -5.53 -13.11 -0.76
N CYS A 22 -6.04 -13.35 0.46
CA CYS A 22 -6.32 -14.70 0.95
C CYS A 22 -7.80 -15.01 1.17
N GLY A 23 -8.69 -14.02 0.99
CA GLY A 23 -10.13 -14.16 1.21
C GLY A 23 -10.55 -14.24 2.69
N LEU A 24 -9.63 -14.27 3.63
CA LEU A 24 -9.95 -14.31 5.06
C LEU A 24 -10.55 -12.97 5.52
N ARG A 25 -11.39 -13.06 6.55
CA ARG A 25 -12.00 -11.88 7.15
C ARG A 25 -10.94 -10.94 7.73
N ILE A 26 -11.01 -9.65 7.36
CA ILE A 26 -10.19 -8.61 7.98
C ILE A 26 -10.88 -8.16 9.27
N GLU A 27 -10.10 -8.02 10.34
CA GLU A 27 -10.60 -7.45 11.60
C GLU A 27 -11.04 -5.99 11.39
N THR A 28 -11.96 -5.54 12.25
CA THR A 28 -12.49 -4.18 12.21
C THR A 28 -11.38 -3.16 12.45
N GLY A 29 -11.03 -2.39 11.43
CA GLY A 29 -9.97 -1.38 11.51
C GLY A 29 -9.64 -0.75 10.17
N PRO A 30 -8.64 0.12 10.12
CA PRO A 30 -8.21 0.78 8.89
C PRO A 30 -7.40 -0.13 7.96
N SER A 31 -7.19 -1.38 8.35
CA SER A 31 -6.42 -2.35 7.56
C SER A 31 -7.16 -2.75 6.30
N VAL A 32 -6.45 -2.82 5.18
CA VAL A 32 -6.97 -3.22 3.86
C VAL A 32 -6.72 -4.68 3.55
N ILE A 33 -5.74 -5.26 4.22
CA ILE A 33 -5.34 -6.67 4.13
C ILE A 33 -5.23 -7.23 5.54
N CYS A 34 -5.36 -8.54 5.69
CA CYS A 34 -5.18 -9.16 6.99
C CYS A 34 -3.70 -9.13 7.44
N ALA A 35 -3.47 -9.20 8.75
CA ALA A 35 -2.13 -9.12 9.32
C ALA A 35 -1.16 -10.17 8.76
N SER A 36 -1.66 -11.39 8.50
CA SER A 36 -0.85 -12.46 7.90
C SER A 36 -0.39 -12.12 6.49
N CYS A 37 -1.28 -11.55 5.65
CA CYS A 37 -0.91 -11.11 4.31
C CYS A 37 -0.01 -9.90 4.34
N ASP A 38 -0.23 -8.97 5.26
CA ASP A 38 0.62 -7.79 5.46
C ASP A 38 2.07 -8.18 5.75
N MET A 39 2.28 -9.16 6.63
CA MET A 39 3.62 -9.67 6.95
C MET A 39 4.29 -10.40 5.78
N ARG A 40 3.50 -10.98 4.86
CA ARG A 40 4.01 -11.71 3.69
C ARG A 40 4.13 -10.88 2.42
N LEU A 41 3.73 -9.60 2.45
CA LEU A 41 3.93 -8.72 1.30
C LEU A 41 5.41 -8.68 0.90
N PRO A 42 5.73 -8.87 -0.38
CA PRO A 42 7.11 -8.83 -0.86
C PRO A 42 7.62 -7.39 -0.96
N ARG A 43 7.76 -6.73 0.19
CA ARG A 43 8.23 -5.35 0.25
C ARG A 43 9.67 -5.24 -0.25
N THR A 44 9.96 -4.17 -0.98
CA THR A 44 11.30 -3.94 -1.51
C THR A 44 12.26 -3.38 -0.47
N GLY A 45 11.75 -2.60 0.47
CA GLY A 45 12.57 -1.81 1.39
C GLY A 45 13.27 -0.60 0.76
N TYR A 46 13.01 -0.30 -0.51
CA TYR A 46 13.73 0.73 -1.27
C TYR A 46 13.55 2.15 -0.73
N ALA A 47 12.48 2.42 0.00
CA ALA A 47 12.27 3.73 0.61
C ALA A 47 13.31 4.09 1.68
N ALA A 48 13.94 3.09 2.31
CA ALA A 48 15.00 3.30 3.29
C ALA A 48 16.34 3.73 2.65
N ASP A 49 16.54 3.37 1.37
CA ASP A 49 17.69 3.82 0.57
C ASP A 49 17.21 4.33 -0.80
N PRO A 50 16.63 5.53 -0.85
CA PRO A 50 15.90 6.01 -2.02
C PRO A 50 16.80 6.46 -3.18
N TYR A 51 18.10 6.59 -2.95
CA TYR A 51 19.05 7.05 -3.95
C TYR A 51 19.76 5.90 -4.67
N GLU A 52 20.05 4.79 -3.99
CA GLU A 52 20.93 3.73 -4.48
C GLU A 52 20.21 2.41 -4.81
N ASN A 53 18.89 2.33 -4.59
CA ASN A 53 18.14 1.12 -4.90
C ASN A 53 18.05 0.86 -6.41
N GLN A 54 17.66 -0.36 -6.78
CA GLN A 54 17.59 -0.76 -8.19
C GLN A 54 16.61 0.09 -9.02
N MET A 55 15.53 0.58 -8.42
CA MET A 55 14.59 1.45 -9.12
C MET A 55 15.20 2.84 -9.37
N ALA A 56 15.85 3.44 -8.39
CA ALA A 56 16.53 4.72 -8.55
C ALA A 56 17.59 4.69 -9.66
N LYS A 57 18.35 3.58 -9.75
CA LYS A 57 19.38 3.39 -10.78
C LYS A 57 18.84 3.38 -12.20
N LEU A 58 17.56 3.02 -12.41
CA LEU A 58 16.94 3.09 -13.74
C LEU A 58 16.81 4.52 -14.27
N TYR A 59 16.75 5.50 -13.38
CA TYR A 59 16.56 6.91 -13.72
C TYR A 59 17.86 7.71 -13.75
N TRP A 60 18.96 7.17 -13.23
CA TRP A 60 20.24 7.88 -13.18
C TRP A 60 20.69 8.35 -14.57
N GLY A 61 20.95 9.64 -14.68
CA GLY A 61 21.38 10.28 -15.92
C GLY A 61 20.33 10.35 -17.03
N ARG A 62 19.09 9.93 -16.76
CA ARG A 62 17.97 9.97 -17.71
C ARG A 62 16.96 11.03 -17.39
N ILE A 63 16.57 11.12 -16.13
CA ILE A 63 15.57 12.08 -15.64
C ILE A 63 16.07 12.67 -14.33
N PRO A 64 15.90 13.99 -14.12
CA PRO A 64 16.24 14.64 -12.85
C PRO A 64 15.16 14.31 -11.80
N ILE A 65 15.29 13.18 -11.13
CA ILE A 65 14.48 12.81 -9.98
C ILE A 65 15.33 12.82 -8.71
N GLU A 66 14.72 13.21 -7.60
CA GLU A 66 15.41 13.26 -6.31
C GLU A 66 15.50 11.87 -5.68
N LYS A 67 14.38 11.19 -5.57
CA LYS A 67 14.25 9.86 -4.92
C LYS A 67 13.36 8.94 -5.74
N ALA A 68 13.62 7.66 -5.71
CA ALA A 68 12.73 6.65 -6.28
C ALA A 68 12.64 5.42 -5.39
N ALA A 69 11.44 4.88 -5.25
CA ALA A 69 11.21 3.63 -4.56
C ALA A 69 9.98 2.90 -5.12
N ALA A 70 10.01 1.58 -5.08
CA ALA A 70 8.85 0.74 -5.27
C ALA A 70 8.41 0.18 -3.92
N PHE A 71 7.12 0.03 -3.71
CA PHE A 71 6.58 -0.48 -2.45
C PHE A 71 6.80 -1.99 -2.30
N MET A 72 6.54 -2.74 -3.37
CA MET A 72 6.65 -4.18 -3.37
C MET A 72 7.19 -4.70 -4.69
N PHE A 73 7.81 -5.88 -4.65
CA PHE A 73 8.15 -6.63 -5.85
C PHE A 73 6.89 -7.19 -6.51
N TYR A 74 6.88 -7.18 -7.82
CA TYR A 74 5.86 -7.83 -8.62
C TYR A 74 6.41 -9.14 -9.18
N HIS A 75 5.79 -10.26 -8.79
CA HIS A 75 6.06 -11.56 -9.38
C HIS A 75 4.74 -12.11 -9.94
N ALA A 76 4.70 -12.32 -11.24
CA ALA A 76 3.52 -12.86 -11.90
C ALA A 76 3.18 -14.25 -11.31
N GLY A 77 1.91 -14.42 -10.89
CA GLY A 77 1.43 -15.65 -10.27
C GLY A 77 1.46 -15.69 -8.74
N ASP A 78 2.05 -14.69 -8.08
CA ASP A 78 1.98 -14.58 -6.62
C ASP A 78 0.61 -14.07 -6.17
N ASP A 79 0.16 -14.54 -5.00
CA ASP A 79 -1.09 -14.07 -4.38
C ASP A 79 -1.09 -12.54 -4.15
N ALA A 80 0.06 -11.95 -3.93
CA ALA A 80 0.22 -10.51 -3.78
C ALA A 80 -0.18 -9.72 -5.06
N CYS A 81 -0.15 -10.35 -6.23
CA CYS A 81 -0.61 -9.74 -7.47
C CYS A 81 -2.10 -9.44 -7.46
N ASN A 82 -2.91 -10.16 -6.67
CA ASN A 82 -4.34 -9.92 -6.54
C ASN A 82 -4.62 -8.50 -6.06
N ILE A 83 -3.72 -7.92 -5.26
CA ILE A 83 -3.82 -6.52 -4.83
C ILE A 83 -3.83 -5.58 -6.05
N ILE A 84 -2.89 -5.79 -6.98
CA ILE A 84 -2.74 -4.96 -8.16
C ILE A 84 -3.92 -5.15 -9.12
N TYR A 85 -4.40 -6.39 -9.26
CA TYR A 85 -5.59 -6.67 -10.06
C TYR A 85 -6.83 -6.02 -9.49
N ASP A 86 -7.04 -6.10 -8.18
CA ASP A 86 -8.17 -5.46 -7.50
C ASP A 86 -8.13 -3.93 -7.66
N MET A 87 -6.94 -3.33 -7.55
CA MET A 87 -6.76 -1.89 -7.76
C MET A 87 -7.05 -1.45 -9.20
N LYS A 88 -6.73 -2.29 -10.19
CA LYS A 88 -6.84 -1.91 -11.61
C LYS A 88 -8.19 -2.23 -12.24
N TYR A 89 -8.84 -3.32 -11.83
CA TYR A 89 -9.93 -3.91 -12.60
C TYR A 89 -11.25 -4.06 -11.85
N HIS A 90 -11.29 -3.89 -10.53
CA HIS A 90 -12.49 -4.16 -9.75
C HIS A 90 -13.18 -2.90 -9.20
N ASP A 91 -12.79 -1.70 -9.67
CA ASP A 91 -13.39 -0.41 -9.28
C ASP A 91 -13.54 -0.23 -7.75
N HIS A 92 -12.47 -0.51 -7.02
CA HIS A 92 -12.40 -0.37 -5.57
C HIS A 92 -11.52 0.83 -5.16
N PRO A 93 -12.02 2.07 -5.29
CA PRO A 93 -11.24 3.27 -4.94
C PRO A 93 -10.84 3.29 -3.46
N ASP A 94 -11.70 2.77 -2.58
CA ASP A 94 -11.40 2.68 -1.15
C ASP A 94 -10.17 1.82 -0.86
N PHE A 95 -10.01 0.75 -1.64
CA PHE A 95 -8.84 -0.13 -1.53
C PHE A 95 -7.56 0.58 -2.01
N CYS A 96 -7.62 1.28 -3.14
CA CYS A 96 -6.49 2.09 -3.63
C CYS A 96 -6.08 3.15 -2.62
N PHE A 97 -7.06 3.84 -2.02
CA PHE A 97 -6.81 4.86 -1.01
C PHE A 97 -6.15 4.27 0.24
N ALA A 98 -6.59 3.13 0.68
CA ALA A 98 -6.07 2.47 1.86
C ALA A 98 -4.66 1.90 1.63
N MET A 99 -4.38 1.35 0.43
CA MET A 99 -3.01 0.96 0.03
C MET A 99 -2.09 2.17 -0.06
N GLY A 100 -2.57 3.29 -0.60
CA GLY A 100 -1.84 4.55 -0.61
C GLY A 100 -1.50 5.04 0.80
N LYS A 101 -2.42 4.92 1.75
CA LYS A 101 -2.14 5.24 3.17
C LYS A 101 -1.07 4.33 3.78
N LEU A 102 -1.10 3.04 3.47
CA LEU A 102 -0.09 2.10 3.95
C LEU A 102 1.29 2.47 3.41
N MET A 103 1.40 2.74 2.10
CA MET A 103 2.64 3.21 1.50
C MET A 103 3.13 4.52 2.12
N ALA A 104 2.23 5.51 2.27
CA ALA A 104 2.57 6.80 2.85
C ALA A 104 3.08 6.67 4.29
N LYS A 105 2.48 5.80 5.08
CA LYS A 105 2.92 5.50 6.45
C LYS A 105 4.32 4.88 6.46
N GLU A 106 4.56 3.86 5.65
CA GLU A 106 5.85 3.16 5.62
C GLU A 106 6.96 4.03 5.05
N PHE A 107 6.72 4.74 3.96
CA PHE A 107 7.70 5.63 3.35
C PHE A 107 7.97 6.86 4.22
N GLY A 108 6.95 7.41 4.85
CA GLY A 108 7.09 8.52 5.79
C GLY A 108 7.90 8.15 7.03
N ALA A 109 7.78 6.92 7.52
CA ALA A 109 8.54 6.42 8.68
C ALA A 109 10.06 6.40 8.46
N VAL A 110 10.52 6.34 7.20
CA VAL A 110 11.94 6.36 6.83
C VAL A 110 12.37 7.71 6.21
N GLY A 111 11.53 8.75 6.30
CA GLY A 111 11.85 10.08 5.80
C GLY A 111 11.89 10.19 4.26
N PHE A 112 11.23 9.28 3.54
CA PHE A 112 11.26 9.28 2.07
C PHE A 112 10.73 10.57 1.46
N PHE A 113 9.72 11.18 2.09
CA PHE A 113 9.08 12.40 1.59
C PHE A 113 9.76 13.70 2.03
N ASP A 114 10.81 13.63 2.85
CA ASP A 114 11.52 14.80 3.32
C ASP A 114 12.19 15.51 2.12
N ASP A 115 12.03 16.84 2.04
CA ASP A 115 12.55 17.68 0.98
C ASP A 115 12.04 17.33 -0.45
N ILE A 116 10.86 16.72 -0.56
CA ILE A 116 10.19 16.41 -1.82
C ILE A 116 9.03 17.38 -2.07
N ASP A 117 9.05 18.06 -3.21
CA ASP A 117 8.00 18.99 -3.63
C ASP A 117 6.88 18.28 -4.43
N ILE A 118 7.24 17.28 -5.22
CA ILE A 118 6.33 16.61 -6.16
C ILE A 118 6.52 15.10 -6.10
N ILE A 119 5.42 14.38 -6.10
CA ILE A 119 5.38 12.91 -6.23
C ILE A 119 4.76 12.57 -7.58
N MET A 120 5.42 11.69 -8.32
CA MET A 120 4.90 11.13 -9.56
C MET A 120 4.77 9.60 -9.38
N PRO A 121 3.56 9.04 -9.63
CA PRO A 121 3.32 7.59 -9.55
C PRO A 121 3.89 6.84 -10.76
#